data_68c667eb9ee6c37debf8c22188b6ebfb
#
_entry.id   68c667eb9ee6c37debf8c22188b6ebfb
#
_cell.length_a   1.000
_cell.length_b   1.000
_cell.length_c   1.000
_cell.angle_alpha   90.00
_cell.angle_beta   90.00
_cell.angle_gamma   90.00
#
_symmetry.space_group_name_H-M   'P 1'
#
loop_
_entity.id
_entity.type
_entity.pdbx_description
1 polymer ?
#
loop_
_entity_poly.entity_id
_entity_poly.type
_entity_poly.pdbx_seq_one_letter_code
_entity_poly.pdbx_strand_id
1 'polypeptide(L)'
;EVVQRSGTIPWIIGLAIALSFVQLVLGTQVREQVDEIAKAMGDTNRASWANEFGKTFLAHRSLSIPILVANIALAAAIGRHTAQNSALRRSAYALLAIIAAEIAVGVLLYYAGMPAVLQPLHLLLSALLFGAQFYILILYRMARKEPAPIVQTEVIA
;
A
#
# COMPACT_ATOMS: atom_id res chain seq x y z
N GLU A 1 -18.79 -11.86 -10.28
CA GLU A 1 -17.77 -10.99 -10.89
C GLU A 1 -16.78 -11.86 -11.66
N VAL A 2 -16.81 -11.83 -13.02
CA VAL A 2 -15.93 -12.67 -13.85
C VAL A 2 -14.57 -12.00 -13.98
N VAL A 3 -13.56 -12.57 -13.32
CA VAL A 3 -12.15 -12.18 -13.50
C VAL A 3 -11.52 -13.13 -14.52
N GLN A 4 -11.01 -12.59 -15.64
CA GLN A 4 -10.22 -13.40 -16.57
C GLN A 4 -9.00 -13.97 -15.83
N ARG A 5 -8.74 -15.26 -16.00
CA ARG A 5 -7.63 -15.95 -15.32
C ARG A 5 -6.29 -15.31 -15.69
N SER A 6 -5.69 -14.59 -14.73
CA SER A 6 -4.32 -14.09 -14.86
C SER A 6 -3.45 -14.80 -13.82
N GLY A 7 -2.40 -15.48 -14.30
CA GLY A 7 -1.41 -16.12 -13.42
C GLY A 7 -0.52 -15.10 -12.67
N THR A 8 -0.42 -13.87 -13.17
CA THR A 8 0.49 -12.84 -12.64
C THR A 8 -0.08 -12.07 -11.44
N ILE A 9 -1.40 -11.85 -11.39
CA ILE A 9 -2.05 -11.05 -10.32
C ILE A 9 -1.73 -11.59 -8.92
N PRO A 10 -1.83 -12.91 -8.62
CA PRO A 10 -1.52 -13.42 -7.28
C PRO A 10 -0.08 -13.15 -6.85
N TRP A 11 0.86 -13.23 -7.77
CA TRP A 11 2.27 -12.95 -7.50
C TRP A 11 2.52 -11.48 -7.20
N ILE A 12 1.89 -10.57 -7.96
CA ILE A 12 2.00 -9.12 -7.71
C ILE A 12 1.38 -8.76 -6.37
N ILE A 13 0.21 -9.31 -6.01
CA ILE A 13 -0.42 -9.11 -4.69
C ILE A 13 0.52 -9.61 -3.59
N GLY A 14 1.05 -10.84 -3.71
CA GLY A 14 1.97 -11.41 -2.74
C GLY A 14 3.22 -10.56 -2.55
N LEU A 15 3.82 -10.08 -3.65
CA LEU A 15 4.96 -9.17 -3.62
C LEU A 15 4.62 -7.84 -2.93
N ALA A 16 3.48 -7.23 -3.29
CA ALA A 16 3.05 -5.97 -2.70
C ALA A 16 2.85 -6.09 -1.18
N ILE A 17 2.20 -7.17 -0.71
CA ILE A 17 2.00 -7.46 0.72
C ILE A 17 3.36 -7.66 1.42
N ALA A 18 4.27 -8.45 0.83
CA ALA A 18 5.58 -8.71 1.43
C ALA A 18 6.42 -7.43 1.56
N LEU A 19 6.46 -6.60 0.50
CA LEU A 19 7.16 -5.32 0.53
C LEU A 19 6.55 -4.36 1.57
N SER A 20 5.21 -4.28 1.64
CA SER A 20 4.51 -3.45 2.63
C SER A 20 4.75 -3.93 4.06
N PHE A 21 4.86 -5.24 4.28
CA PHE A 21 5.22 -5.78 5.59
C PHE A 21 6.63 -5.35 6.02
N VAL A 22 7.62 -5.48 5.12
CA VAL A 22 8.98 -5.00 5.39
C VAL A 22 9.00 -3.49 5.66
N GLN A 23 8.20 -2.72 4.91
CA GLN A 23 8.06 -1.29 5.10
C GLN A 23 7.51 -0.92 6.48
N LEU A 24 6.50 -1.67 6.97
CA LEU A 24 5.96 -1.49 8.32
C LEU A 24 7.02 -1.74 9.39
N VAL A 25 7.81 -2.82 9.25
CA VAL A 25 8.91 -3.12 10.18
C VAL A 25 9.97 -2.01 10.17
N LEU A 26 10.39 -1.54 8.99
CA LEU A 26 11.32 -0.42 8.90
C LEU A 26 10.72 0.87 9.48
N GLY A 27 9.42 1.10 9.28
CA GLY A 27 8.70 2.25 9.83
C GLY A 27 8.71 2.28 11.36
N THR A 28 8.56 1.11 12.02
CA THR A 28 8.67 1.04 13.50
C THR A 28 10.07 1.38 13.98
N GLN A 29 11.11 0.93 13.28
CA GLN A 29 12.49 1.28 13.60
C GLN A 29 12.80 2.77 13.38
N VAL A 30 12.25 3.37 12.32
CA VAL A 30 12.34 4.83 12.10
C VAL A 30 11.63 5.59 13.22
N ARG A 31 10.47 5.10 13.67
CA ARG A 31 9.75 5.70 14.80
C ARG A 31 10.57 5.67 16.08
N GLU A 32 11.25 4.57 16.36
CA GLU A 32 12.16 4.46 17.51
C GLU A 32 13.30 5.48 17.41
N GLN A 33 13.92 5.64 16.24
CA GLN A 33 14.94 6.67 16.01
C GLN A 33 14.41 8.09 16.26
N VAL A 34 13.18 8.39 15.80
CA VAL A 34 12.54 9.70 16.07
C VAL A 34 12.40 9.94 17.57
N ASP A 35 11.98 8.94 18.35
CA ASP A 35 11.83 9.04 19.79
C ASP A 35 13.17 9.23 20.52
N GLU A 36 14.24 8.58 20.06
CA GLU A 36 15.60 8.76 20.58
C GLU A 36 16.13 10.17 20.28
N ILE A 37 15.96 10.66 19.05
CA ILE A 37 16.35 12.03 18.66
C ILE A 37 15.58 13.05 19.50
N ALA A 38 14.28 12.87 19.68
CA ALA A 38 13.45 13.74 20.48
C ALA A 38 13.91 13.82 21.95
N LYS A 39 14.31 12.68 22.52
CA LYS A 39 14.87 12.63 23.89
C LYS A 39 16.22 13.34 23.99
N ALA A 40 17.08 13.20 22.97
CA ALA A 40 18.42 13.77 22.98
C ALA A 40 18.44 15.28 22.70
N MET A 41 17.62 15.75 21.75
CA MET A 41 17.65 17.14 21.26
C MET A 41 16.54 18.02 21.82
N GLY A 42 15.51 17.43 22.44
CA GLY A 42 14.31 18.15 22.89
C GLY A 42 13.47 18.65 21.72
N ASP A 43 12.33 19.29 22.04
CA ASP A 43 11.33 19.75 21.05
C ASP A 43 11.69 21.07 20.36
N THR A 44 12.75 21.75 20.77
CA THR A 44 13.06 23.14 20.38
C THR A 44 13.62 23.28 18.97
N ASN A 45 14.16 22.21 18.36
CA ASN A 45 14.80 22.28 17.05
C ASN A 45 14.44 21.08 16.15
N ARG A 46 13.14 20.82 15.97
CA ARG A 46 12.64 19.69 15.17
C ARG A 46 13.11 19.71 13.70
N ALA A 47 13.39 20.87 13.14
CA ALA A 47 13.86 21.00 11.77
C ALA A 47 15.25 20.34 11.56
N SER A 48 16.08 20.25 12.60
CA SER A 48 17.39 19.59 12.51
C SER A 48 17.35 18.08 12.70
N TRP A 49 16.23 17.50 13.17
CA TRP A 49 16.10 16.05 13.37
C TRP A 49 16.34 15.23 12.11
N ALA A 50 16.00 15.80 10.95
CA ALA A 50 16.20 15.13 9.67
C ALA A 50 17.68 14.81 9.36
N ASN A 51 18.63 15.55 9.95
CA ASN A 51 20.06 15.33 9.76
C ASN A 51 20.62 14.17 10.57
N GLU A 52 19.87 13.73 11.60
CA GLU A 52 20.25 12.66 12.51
C GLU A 52 19.77 11.27 12.04
N PHE A 53 18.98 11.23 10.97
CA PHE A 53 18.42 9.96 10.47
C PHE A 53 19.52 9.07 9.84
N GLY A 54 19.55 7.82 10.32
CA GLY A 54 20.51 6.83 9.87
C GLY A 54 20.10 6.05 8.61
N LYS A 55 20.82 4.97 8.34
CA LYS A 55 20.60 4.09 7.17
C LYS A 55 19.19 3.46 7.15
N THR A 56 18.59 3.21 8.28
CA THR A 56 17.24 2.65 8.39
C THR A 56 16.19 3.59 7.78
N PHE A 57 16.30 4.89 8.03
CA PHE A 57 15.44 5.88 7.39
C PHE A 57 15.63 5.90 5.88
N LEU A 58 16.89 5.84 5.40
CA LEU A 58 17.18 5.79 3.97
C LEU A 58 16.58 4.53 3.33
N ALA A 59 16.69 3.38 3.98
CA ALA A 59 16.09 2.12 3.52
C ALA A 59 14.55 2.22 3.47
N HIS A 60 13.92 2.72 4.55
CA HIS A 60 12.48 2.95 4.62
C HIS A 60 12.00 3.89 3.50
N ARG A 61 12.66 5.02 3.31
CA ARG A 61 12.32 5.98 2.25
C ARG A 61 12.47 5.35 0.85
N SER A 62 13.58 4.63 0.60
CA SER A 62 13.86 4.05 -0.72
C SER A 62 12.91 2.90 -1.06
N LEU A 63 12.47 2.11 -0.07
CA LEU A 63 11.55 0.99 -0.27
C LEU A 63 10.13 1.46 -0.66
N SER A 64 9.77 2.72 -0.40
CA SER A 64 8.48 3.28 -0.86
C SER A 64 8.34 3.26 -2.39
N ILE A 65 9.44 3.36 -3.14
CA ILE A 65 9.44 3.34 -4.61
C ILE A 65 9.01 1.97 -5.15
N PRO A 66 9.66 0.84 -4.83
CA PRO A 66 9.21 -0.47 -5.30
C PRO A 66 7.81 -0.84 -4.80
N ILE A 67 7.39 -0.38 -3.62
CA ILE A 67 6.02 -0.57 -3.15
C ILE A 67 5.03 0.17 -4.05
N LEU A 68 5.28 1.44 -4.38
CA LEU A 68 4.47 2.21 -5.30
C LEU A 68 4.36 1.52 -6.67
N VAL A 69 5.50 1.09 -7.24
CA VAL A 69 5.55 0.41 -8.53
C VAL A 69 4.76 -0.91 -8.50
N ALA A 70 4.90 -1.72 -7.46
CA ALA A 70 4.15 -2.96 -7.30
C ALA A 70 2.64 -2.73 -7.23
N ASN A 71 2.18 -1.69 -6.51
CA ASN A 71 0.76 -1.37 -6.39
C ASN A 71 0.19 -0.75 -7.67
N ILE A 72 0.96 0.05 -8.42
CA ILE A 72 0.56 0.52 -9.76
C ILE A 72 0.44 -0.67 -10.73
N ALA A 73 1.41 -1.58 -10.74
CA ALA A 73 1.37 -2.78 -11.56
C ALA A 73 0.16 -3.66 -11.22
N LEU A 74 -0.16 -3.80 -9.91
CA LEU A 74 -1.35 -4.50 -9.43
C LEU A 74 -2.63 -3.87 -9.97
N ALA A 75 -2.79 -2.55 -9.80
CA ALA A 75 -3.98 -1.83 -10.27
C ALA A 75 -4.13 -1.92 -11.78
N ALA A 76 -3.03 -1.81 -12.53
CA ALA A 76 -3.03 -1.96 -13.99
C ALA A 76 -3.38 -3.40 -14.42
N ALA A 77 -2.88 -4.43 -13.72
CA ALA A 77 -3.23 -5.82 -14.00
C ALA A 77 -4.71 -6.09 -13.70
N ILE A 78 -5.23 -5.63 -12.57
CA ILE A 78 -6.65 -5.73 -12.23
C ILE A 78 -7.50 -5.01 -13.27
N GLY A 79 -7.15 -3.78 -13.65
CA GLY A 79 -7.89 -2.99 -14.64
C GLY A 79 -8.00 -3.65 -16.02
N ARG A 80 -7.00 -4.46 -16.42
CA ARG A 80 -7.01 -5.21 -17.68
C ARG A 80 -7.87 -6.48 -17.66
N HIS A 81 -8.07 -7.06 -16.49
CA HIS A 81 -8.70 -8.37 -16.33
C HIS A 81 -10.09 -8.32 -15.67
N THR A 82 -10.60 -7.11 -15.36
CA THR A 82 -11.90 -6.93 -14.68
C THR A 82 -12.78 -5.90 -15.39
N ALA A 83 -14.11 -6.03 -15.22
CA ALA A 83 -15.07 -5.05 -15.70
C ALA A 83 -14.86 -3.66 -15.04
N GLN A 84 -15.28 -2.59 -15.74
CA GLN A 84 -15.05 -1.21 -15.29
C GLN A 84 -15.62 -0.90 -13.89
N ASN A 85 -16.79 -1.44 -13.58
CA ASN A 85 -17.51 -1.18 -12.31
C ASN A 85 -17.32 -2.29 -11.26
N SER A 86 -16.32 -3.16 -11.42
CA SER A 86 -16.09 -4.23 -10.48
C SER A 86 -15.60 -3.72 -9.12
N ALA A 87 -15.97 -4.41 -8.04
CA ALA A 87 -15.51 -4.10 -6.68
C ALA A 87 -13.99 -4.17 -6.61
N LEU A 88 -13.39 -5.17 -7.28
CA LEU A 88 -11.95 -5.36 -7.32
C LEU A 88 -11.22 -4.16 -7.95
N ARG A 89 -11.77 -3.63 -9.05
CA ARG A 89 -11.20 -2.45 -9.73
C ARG A 89 -11.32 -1.18 -8.90
N ARG A 90 -12.47 -0.97 -8.23
CA ARG A 90 -12.65 0.17 -7.31
C ARG A 90 -11.68 0.09 -6.12
N SER A 91 -11.50 -1.12 -5.56
CA SER A 91 -10.54 -1.33 -4.47
C SER A 91 -9.10 -1.09 -4.90
N ALA A 92 -8.72 -1.42 -6.14
CA ALA A 92 -7.41 -1.13 -6.68
C ALA A 92 -7.16 0.39 -6.82
N TYR A 93 -8.16 1.16 -7.23
CA TYR A 93 -8.03 2.63 -7.26
C TYR A 93 -8.00 3.26 -5.86
N ALA A 94 -8.81 2.74 -4.92
CA ALA A 94 -8.74 3.16 -3.52
C ALA A 94 -7.36 2.89 -2.92
N LEU A 95 -6.76 1.74 -3.24
CA LEU A 95 -5.38 1.41 -2.85
C LEU A 95 -4.37 2.43 -3.37
N LEU A 96 -4.48 2.87 -4.64
CA LEU A 96 -3.61 3.90 -5.20
C LEU A 96 -3.81 5.26 -4.52
N ALA A 97 -5.02 5.61 -4.13
CA ALA A 97 -5.29 6.84 -3.38
C ALA A 97 -4.66 6.78 -1.97
N ILE A 98 -4.77 5.64 -1.28
CA ILE A 98 -4.16 5.44 0.04
C ILE A 98 -2.63 5.57 -0.05
N ILE A 99 -1.98 4.92 -1.01
CA ILE A 99 -0.52 5.00 -1.14
C ILE A 99 -0.05 6.41 -1.52
N ALA A 100 -0.81 7.14 -2.33
CA ALA A 100 -0.51 8.53 -2.65
C ALA A 100 -0.59 9.43 -1.40
N ALA A 101 -1.62 9.24 -0.57
CA ALA A 101 -1.77 9.94 0.70
C ALA A 101 -0.64 9.58 1.68
N GLU A 102 -0.27 8.29 1.76
CA GLU A 102 0.82 7.78 2.60
C GLU A 102 2.16 8.42 2.25
N ILE A 103 2.49 8.47 0.95
CA ILE A 103 3.71 9.12 0.46
C ILE A 103 3.68 10.63 0.75
N ALA A 104 2.55 11.29 0.51
CA ALA A 104 2.41 12.72 0.78
C ALA A 104 2.61 13.05 2.26
N VAL A 105 2.01 12.28 3.17
CA VAL A 105 2.21 12.45 4.61
C VAL A 105 3.66 12.15 5.01
N GLY A 106 4.29 11.11 4.45
CA GLY A 106 5.70 10.82 4.69
C GLY A 106 6.64 11.95 4.24
N VAL A 107 6.37 12.56 3.09
CA VAL A 107 7.10 13.75 2.60
C VAL A 107 6.89 14.94 3.55
N LEU A 108 5.65 15.20 3.96
CA LEU A 108 5.34 16.28 4.92
C LEU A 108 6.03 16.05 6.27
N LEU A 109 6.05 14.82 6.78
CA LEU A 109 6.78 14.50 8.01
C LEU A 109 8.26 14.91 7.90
N TYR A 110 8.91 14.58 6.80
CA TYR A 110 10.33 14.88 6.62
C TYR A 110 10.60 16.40 6.50
N TYR A 111 9.84 17.11 5.65
CA TYR A 111 10.12 18.52 5.36
C TYR A 111 9.51 19.49 6.37
N ALA A 112 8.48 19.10 7.12
CA ALA A 112 7.83 19.96 8.12
C ALA A 112 8.37 19.76 9.56
N GLY A 113 9.51 19.06 9.74
CA GLY A 113 10.12 18.87 11.05
C GLY A 113 9.34 17.92 11.97
N MET A 114 8.85 16.81 11.42
CA MET A 114 8.18 15.73 12.16
C MET A 114 6.97 16.18 13.02
N PRO A 115 5.93 16.84 12.45
CA PRO A 115 4.77 17.27 13.23
C PRO A 115 4.12 16.09 13.96
N ALA A 116 3.81 16.26 15.25
CA ALA A 116 3.28 15.17 16.09
C ALA A 116 1.97 14.57 15.57
N VAL A 117 1.09 15.40 14.96
CA VAL A 117 -0.20 14.96 14.42
C VAL A 117 -0.04 14.09 13.17
N LEU A 118 0.99 14.33 12.35
CA LEU A 118 1.21 13.55 11.11
C LEU A 118 1.79 12.17 11.38
N GLN A 119 2.43 11.94 12.51
CA GLN A 119 3.02 10.65 12.85
C GLN A 119 1.96 9.53 13.01
N PRO A 120 0.90 9.70 13.84
CA PRO A 120 -0.17 8.71 13.91
C PRO A 120 -0.97 8.59 12.61
N LEU A 121 -1.13 9.69 11.84
CA LEU A 121 -1.79 9.65 10.55
C LEU A 121 -1.03 8.79 9.55
N HIS A 122 0.30 8.93 9.47
CA HIS A 122 1.16 8.10 8.63
C HIS A 122 1.06 6.62 9.01
N LEU A 123 1.09 6.30 10.30
CA LEU A 123 0.91 4.93 10.78
C LEU A 123 -0.47 4.36 10.42
N LEU A 124 -1.53 5.16 10.54
CA LEU A 124 -2.89 4.75 10.15
C LEU A 124 -2.98 4.45 8.65
N LEU A 125 -2.43 5.32 7.81
CA LEU A 125 -2.41 5.13 6.36
C LEU A 125 -1.62 3.87 5.96
N SER A 126 -0.48 3.60 6.61
CA SER A 126 0.31 2.38 6.41
C SER A 126 -0.51 1.12 6.75
N ALA A 127 -1.23 1.13 7.87
CA ALA A 127 -2.11 0.03 8.26
C ALA A 127 -3.27 -0.16 7.29
N LEU A 128 -3.89 0.94 6.81
CA LEU A 128 -4.94 0.91 5.81
C LEU A 128 -4.44 0.38 4.47
N LEU A 129 -3.24 0.80 4.03
CA LEU A 129 -2.59 0.30 2.82
C LEU A 129 -2.43 -1.23 2.87
N PHE A 130 -1.85 -1.73 3.97
CA PHE A 130 -1.64 -3.15 4.19
C PHE A 130 -2.97 -3.93 4.23
N GLY A 131 -3.96 -3.44 4.95
CA GLY A 131 -5.30 -4.03 5.01
C GLY A 131 -6.02 -4.03 3.65
N ALA A 132 -5.89 -2.96 2.86
CA ALA A 132 -6.45 -2.88 1.51
C ALA A 132 -5.85 -3.90 0.55
N GLN A 133 -4.55 -4.21 0.65
CA GLN A 133 -3.90 -5.26 -0.13
C GLN A 133 -4.46 -6.64 0.20
N PHE A 134 -4.67 -6.96 1.49
CA PHE A 134 -5.33 -8.20 1.92
C PHE A 134 -6.78 -8.27 1.44
N TYR A 135 -7.53 -7.17 1.51
CA TYR A 135 -8.90 -7.11 1.01
C TYR A 135 -8.96 -7.41 -0.49
N ILE A 136 -8.05 -6.83 -1.29
CA ILE A 136 -7.93 -7.13 -2.72
C ILE A 136 -7.60 -8.61 -2.96
N LEU A 137 -6.71 -9.20 -2.15
CA LEU A 137 -6.40 -10.62 -2.23
C LEU A 137 -7.63 -11.50 -2.01
N ILE A 138 -8.44 -11.17 -1.01
CA ILE A 138 -9.68 -11.90 -0.69
C ILE A 138 -10.69 -11.77 -1.84
N LEU A 139 -10.95 -10.54 -2.30
CA LEU A 139 -11.85 -10.29 -3.43
C LEU A 139 -11.41 -11.05 -4.68
N TYR A 140 -10.12 -11.04 -5.00
CA TYR A 140 -9.58 -11.76 -6.14
C TYR A 140 -9.79 -13.28 -6.02
N ARG A 141 -9.56 -13.85 -4.82
CA ARG A 141 -9.80 -15.27 -4.56
C ARG A 141 -11.27 -15.65 -4.65
N MET A 142 -12.17 -14.81 -4.19
CA MET A 142 -13.62 -15.02 -4.28
C MET A 142 -14.08 -14.98 -5.73
N ALA A 143 -13.68 -13.96 -6.49
CA ALA A 143 -14.03 -13.80 -7.90
C ALA A 143 -13.55 -14.97 -8.79
N ARG A 144 -12.46 -15.67 -8.40
CA ARG A 144 -11.97 -16.86 -9.10
C ARG A 144 -12.76 -18.14 -8.82
N LYS A 145 -13.51 -18.21 -7.73
CA LYS A 145 -14.29 -19.39 -7.33
C LYS A 145 -15.67 -19.45 -7.97
N GLU A 146 -16.19 -18.33 -8.49
CA GLU A 146 -17.47 -18.34 -9.17
C GLU A 146 -17.38 -19.11 -10.49
N PRO A 147 -18.21 -20.17 -10.71
CA PRO A 147 -18.28 -20.86 -12.01
C PRO A 147 -18.77 -19.86 -13.07
N ALA A 148 -18.25 -19.99 -14.28
CA ALA A 148 -18.78 -19.23 -15.41
C ALA A 148 -20.28 -19.49 -15.54
N PRO A 149 -21.13 -18.46 -15.79
CA PRO A 149 -22.55 -18.66 -15.98
C PRO A 149 -22.74 -19.68 -17.12
N ILE A 150 -23.52 -20.72 -16.85
CA ILE A 150 -23.90 -21.72 -17.87
C ILE A 150 -24.77 -20.95 -18.87
N VAL A 151 -24.21 -20.66 -20.04
CA VAL A 151 -24.99 -20.18 -21.19
C VAL A 151 -25.88 -21.36 -21.58
N GLN A 152 -27.14 -21.34 -21.15
CA GLN A 152 -28.16 -22.24 -21.69
C GLN A 152 -28.33 -21.85 -23.16
N THR A 153 -27.74 -22.62 -24.02
CA THR A 153 -28.08 -22.59 -25.44
C THR A 153 -29.50 -23.16 -25.53
N GLU A 154 -30.51 -22.30 -25.62
CA GLU A 154 -31.85 -22.74 -26.02
C GLU A 154 -31.69 -23.39 -27.40
N VAL A 155 -31.82 -24.69 -27.41
CA VAL A 155 -32.02 -25.44 -28.65
C VAL A 155 -33.42 -25.10 -29.09
N ILE A 156 -33.55 -24.19 -30.03
CA ILE A 156 -34.79 -23.92 -30.75
C ILE A 156 -34.99 -25.14 -31.66
N ALA A 157 -35.94 -25.99 -31.27
CA ALA A 157 -36.46 -27.07 -32.11
C ALA A 157 -37.58 -26.58 -32.99
#